data_912dd2942c0a319d5b2491e0d4d2a8c2
#
_entry.id   912dd2942c0a319d5b2491e0d4d2a8c2
#
_cell.length_a   1.000
_cell.length_b   1.000
_cell.length_c   1.000
_cell.angle_alpha   90.00
_cell.angle_beta   90.00
_cell.angle_gamma   90.00
#
_symmetry.space_group_name_H-M   'P 1'
#
loop_
_entity.id
_entity.type
_entity.pdbx_description
1 polymer ?
#
loop_
_entity_poly.entity_id
_entity_poly.type
_entity_poly.pdbx_seq_one_letter_code
_entity_poly.pdbx_strand_id
1 'polypeptide(L)'
;MKLVSVIIPTYSRPDYILRAVNSVLKQTYKAVELIVVDDNGVGTAYQKETEQLLSPYIERKELMYLKHDVNRNGSAARNTGIMASKGEYITFLDDDDYIYPDKLAKQVEAIEGNDGYDLSYAGFRIILKGKELKRVCQKRKGNMQYGLLTCRWGIGTGSNPMFTRKVIETTGLFDESFQRHQDIEYLVRVFRNFKVVPVCEVLIDRFIDSRINSIDYEKFIVVKNKFLNTFKADIEKYPMPLQKIIYRNQYADIACHAMQAKAYKVAWKYYKKAASYKMLSFRIIAKAMAYGFLNFRIE
;
A
#
# COMPACT_ATOMS: atom_id res chain seq x y z
N MET A 1 17.90 21.57 -2.27
CA MET A 1 17.28 20.24 -2.10
C MET A 1 15.78 20.41 -2.33
N LYS A 2 15.16 19.55 -3.13
CA LYS A 2 13.71 19.56 -3.36
C LYS A 2 12.98 19.05 -2.13
N LEU A 3 11.82 19.62 -1.82
CA LEU A 3 11.04 19.26 -0.63
C LEU A 3 10.36 17.88 -0.81
N VAL A 4 10.43 17.05 0.21
CA VAL A 4 9.69 15.77 0.30
C VAL A 4 8.56 15.91 1.31
N SER A 5 7.33 15.69 0.88
CA SER A 5 6.17 15.57 1.77
C SER A 5 5.98 14.11 2.18
N VAL A 6 6.05 13.85 3.48
CA VAL A 6 5.70 12.54 4.06
C VAL A 6 4.32 12.66 4.71
N ILE A 7 3.37 11.85 4.25
CA ILE A 7 1.98 11.87 4.72
C ILE A 7 1.71 10.60 5.52
N ILE A 8 1.32 10.76 6.78
CA ILE A 8 0.96 9.65 7.69
C ILE A 8 -0.56 9.71 7.97
N PRO A 9 -1.37 8.85 7.32
CA PRO A 9 -2.75 8.65 7.76
C PRO A 9 -2.77 7.82 9.04
N THR A 10 -3.58 8.19 10.05
CA THR A 10 -3.72 7.42 11.28
C THR A 10 -5.19 7.21 11.67
N TYR A 11 -5.50 6.01 12.15
CA TYR A 11 -6.82 5.62 12.62
C TYR A 11 -6.76 4.47 13.64
N SER A 12 -7.35 4.68 14.84
CA SER A 12 -7.52 3.67 15.90
C SER A 12 -6.23 3.01 16.42
N ARG A 13 -5.05 3.64 16.24
CA ARG A 13 -3.75 3.06 16.60
C ARG A 13 -2.76 4.07 17.19
N PRO A 14 -3.11 4.80 18.26
CA PRO A 14 -2.22 5.80 18.86
C PRO A 14 -0.88 5.20 19.33
N ASP A 15 -0.85 3.92 19.76
CA ASP A 15 0.36 3.23 20.22
C ASP A 15 1.51 3.18 19.19
N TYR A 16 1.21 3.30 17.91
CA TYR A 16 2.21 3.15 16.84
C TYR A 16 2.68 4.45 16.24
N ILE A 17 1.89 5.53 16.32
CA ILE A 17 2.13 6.79 15.61
C ILE A 17 3.49 7.39 15.91
N LEU A 18 3.95 7.35 17.15
CA LEU A 18 5.25 7.92 17.54
C LEU A 18 6.43 7.22 16.86
N ARG A 19 6.32 5.91 16.60
CA ARG A 19 7.36 5.18 15.87
C ARG A 19 7.47 5.67 14.43
N ALA A 20 6.33 5.82 13.75
CA ALA A 20 6.28 6.32 12.38
C ALA A 20 6.80 7.76 12.30
N VAL A 21 6.29 8.68 13.14
CA VAL A 21 6.72 10.09 13.21
C VAL A 21 8.23 10.19 13.46
N ASN A 22 8.75 9.52 14.49
CA ASN A 22 10.18 9.55 14.81
C ASN A 22 11.06 8.97 13.69
N SER A 23 10.55 8.01 12.91
CA SER A 23 11.31 7.46 11.77
C SER A 23 11.46 8.47 10.64
N VAL A 24 10.48 9.37 10.45
CA VAL A 24 10.55 10.47 9.49
C VAL A 24 11.48 11.57 9.98
N LEU A 25 11.38 11.98 11.24
CA LEU A 25 12.22 13.04 11.81
C LEU A 25 13.72 12.66 11.86
N LYS A 26 14.02 11.35 11.87
CA LYS A 26 15.40 10.82 11.83
C LYS A 26 15.96 10.64 10.41
N GLN A 27 15.26 11.08 9.36
CA GLN A 27 15.76 10.94 8.01
C GLN A 27 17.04 11.80 7.77
N THR A 28 17.98 11.25 7.00
CA THR A 28 19.20 11.96 6.59
C THR A 28 18.90 13.05 5.57
N TYR A 29 17.86 12.89 4.76
CA TYR A 29 17.36 13.94 3.88
C TYR A 29 16.67 15.03 4.70
N LYS A 30 17.11 16.30 4.57
CA LYS A 30 16.71 17.39 5.48
C LYS A 30 15.52 18.24 5.00
N ALA A 31 15.28 18.29 3.69
CA ALA A 31 14.16 19.04 3.14
C ALA A 31 12.87 18.18 3.20
N VAL A 32 12.31 18.03 4.39
CA VAL A 32 11.11 17.19 4.66
C VAL A 32 10.04 18.03 5.32
N GLU A 33 8.81 17.92 4.85
CA GLU A 33 7.62 18.29 5.60
C GLU A 33 6.86 17.01 6.00
N LEU A 34 6.45 16.94 7.26
CA LEU A 34 5.69 15.82 7.81
C LEU A 34 4.25 16.24 8.05
N ILE A 35 3.32 15.51 7.47
CA ILE A 35 1.88 15.78 7.59
C ILE A 35 1.22 14.52 8.18
N VAL A 36 0.64 14.66 9.37
CA VAL A 36 -0.18 13.61 9.99
C VAL A 36 -1.65 13.94 9.81
N VAL A 37 -2.40 13.02 9.24
CA VAL A 37 -3.84 13.16 9.03
C VAL A 37 -4.57 12.15 9.91
N ASP A 38 -5.22 12.67 10.93
CA ASP A 38 -5.98 11.89 11.91
C ASP A 38 -7.43 11.69 11.43
N ASP A 39 -7.75 10.45 11.12
CA ASP A 39 -9.06 10.01 10.60
C ASP A 39 -9.93 9.38 11.71
N ASN A 40 -9.62 9.61 12.99
CA ASN A 40 -10.36 9.05 14.12
C ASN A 40 -11.74 9.72 14.33
N GLY A 41 -11.92 10.94 13.83
CA GLY A 41 -13.08 11.78 14.12
C GLY A 41 -12.87 12.62 15.37
N VAL A 42 -13.16 13.92 15.25
CA VAL A 42 -12.94 14.91 16.31
C VAL A 42 -13.69 14.53 17.59
N GLY A 43 -13.00 14.60 18.73
CA GLY A 43 -13.58 14.36 20.07
C GLY A 43 -13.62 12.88 20.47
N THR A 44 -13.27 11.94 19.62
CA THR A 44 -13.15 10.52 19.99
C THR A 44 -11.97 10.28 20.95
N ALA A 45 -11.98 9.18 21.69
CA ALA A 45 -10.88 8.82 22.59
C ALA A 45 -9.56 8.67 21.83
N TYR A 46 -9.58 7.97 20.71
CA TYR A 46 -8.38 7.77 19.87
C TYR A 46 -7.84 9.09 19.30
N GLN A 47 -8.71 10.01 18.89
CA GLN A 47 -8.26 11.31 18.40
C GLN A 47 -7.58 12.11 19.52
N LYS A 48 -8.19 12.18 20.71
CA LYS A 48 -7.61 12.90 21.87
C LYS A 48 -6.27 12.32 22.27
N GLU A 49 -6.15 10.99 22.33
CA GLU A 49 -4.91 10.31 22.66
C GLU A 49 -3.83 10.56 21.59
N THR A 50 -4.17 10.46 20.30
CA THR A 50 -3.26 10.76 19.18
C THR A 50 -2.76 12.21 19.27
N GLU A 51 -3.67 13.17 19.47
CA GLU A 51 -3.31 14.60 19.58
C GLU A 51 -2.41 14.86 20.80
N GLN A 52 -2.70 14.24 21.94
CA GLN A 52 -1.88 14.34 23.15
C GLN A 52 -0.45 13.81 22.91
N LEU A 53 -0.31 12.67 22.25
CA LEU A 53 0.99 12.10 21.91
C LEU A 53 1.79 12.96 20.93
N LEU A 54 1.10 13.64 20.02
CA LEU A 54 1.73 14.47 18.99
C LEU A 54 1.92 15.93 19.40
N SER A 55 1.30 16.39 20.51
CA SER A 55 1.37 17.81 20.96
C SER A 55 2.79 18.35 21.05
N PRO A 56 3.82 17.63 21.59
CA PRO A 56 5.17 18.17 21.64
C PRO A 56 5.78 18.44 20.25
N TYR A 57 5.41 17.66 19.25
CA TYR A 57 5.89 17.81 17.87
C TYR A 57 5.14 18.93 17.15
N ILE A 58 3.85 19.10 17.43
CA ILE A 58 3.01 20.19 16.90
C ILE A 58 3.50 21.54 17.43
N GLU A 59 3.76 21.65 18.74
CA GLU A 59 4.28 22.85 19.38
C GLU A 59 5.64 23.29 18.82
N ARG A 60 6.53 22.31 18.55
CA ARG A 60 7.83 22.55 17.91
C ARG A 60 7.75 22.75 16.40
N LYS A 61 6.54 22.68 15.80
CA LYS A 61 6.32 22.78 14.34
C LYS A 61 7.11 21.76 13.54
N GLU A 62 7.36 20.58 14.11
CA GLU A 62 8.06 19.47 13.46
C GLU A 62 7.13 18.67 12.51
N LEU A 63 5.81 18.83 12.69
CA LEU A 63 4.79 18.25 11.83
C LEU A 63 3.55 19.16 11.71
N MET A 64 2.82 18.97 10.61
CA MET A 64 1.46 19.50 10.43
C MET A 64 0.47 18.42 10.87
N TYR A 65 -0.46 18.75 11.77
CA TYR A 65 -1.50 17.84 12.23
C TYR A 65 -2.87 18.28 11.73
N LEU A 66 -3.52 17.41 10.95
CA LEU A 66 -4.85 17.63 10.37
C LEU A 66 -5.82 16.60 10.93
N LYS A 67 -7.06 16.99 11.17
CA LYS A 67 -8.11 16.13 11.73
C LYS A 67 -9.31 16.07 10.80
N HIS A 68 -9.92 14.89 10.65
CA HIS A 68 -11.23 14.73 10.07
C HIS A 68 -12.32 14.78 11.16
N ASP A 69 -13.45 15.39 10.86
CA ASP A 69 -14.59 15.46 11.81
C ASP A 69 -15.16 14.06 12.07
N VAL A 70 -15.12 13.18 11.09
CA VAL A 70 -15.54 11.77 11.15
C VAL A 70 -14.57 10.89 10.37
N ASN A 71 -14.56 9.58 10.65
CA ASN A 71 -13.77 8.65 9.86
C ASN A 71 -14.24 8.65 8.40
N ARG A 72 -13.29 8.88 7.48
CA ARG A 72 -13.50 8.95 6.03
C ARG A 72 -12.74 7.88 5.24
N ASN A 73 -11.94 7.07 5.88
CA ASN A 73 -11.01 6.05 5.39
C ASN A 73 -9.62 6.56 4.95
N GLY A 74 -8.69 5.59 4.79
CA GLY A 74 -7.29 5.91 4.48
C GLY A 74 -7.06 6.60 3.12
N SER A 75 -7.95 6.43 2.11
CA SER A 75 -7.87 7.18 0.86
C SER A 75 -8.13 8.67 1.09
N ALA A 76 -9.20 9.00 1.84
CA ALA A 76 -9.54 10.38 2.17
C ALA A 76 -8.44 11.03 3.01
N ALA A 77 -7.87 10.31 3.97
CA ALA A 77 -6.76 10.82 4.79
C ALA A 77 -5.52 11.12 3.94
N ARG A 78 -5.15 10.22 3.01
CA ARG A 78 -4.06 10.48 2.06
C ARG A 78 -4.36 11.66 1.16
N ASN A 79 -5.59 11.80 0.65
CA ASN A 79 -6.02 12.93 -0.16
C ASN A 79 -5.91 14.26 0.59
N THR A 80 -6.37 14.31 1.83
CA THR A 80 -6.24 15.50 2.69
C THR A 80 -4.76 15.89 2.86
N GLY A 81 -3.89 14.90 3.12
CA GLY A 81 -2.44 15.13 3.20
C GLY A 81 -1.84 15.62 1.88
N ILE A 82 -2.24 15.04 0.73
CA ILE A 82 -1.79 15.48 -0.61
C ILE A 82 -2.17 16.95 -0.83
N MET A 83 -3.41 17.33 -0.54
CA MET A 83 -3.89 18.71 -0.73
C MET A 83 -3.16 19.72 0.15
N ALA A 84 -2.72 19.32 1.34
CA ALA A 84 -1.94 20.16 2.25
C ALA A 84 -0.44 20.20 1.92
N SER A 85 0.06 19.25 1.16
CA SER A 85 1.49 19.06 0.88
C SER A 85 2.04 20.06 -0.15
N LYS A 86 3.31 20.45 0.02
CA LYS A 86 4.03 21.40 -0.85
C LYS A 86 5.25 20.80 -1.55
N GLY A 87 5.65 19.57 -1.18
CA GLY A 87 6.86 18.94 -1.69
C GLY A 87 6.80 18.59 -3.17
N GLU A 88 7.93 18.66 -3.84
CA GLU A 88 8.12 18.13 -5.21
C GLU A 88 8.09 16.62 -5.24
N TYR A 89 8.38 15.99 -4.12
CA TYR A 89 8.21 14.55 -3.90
C TYR A 89 7.16 14.31 -2.83
N ILE A 90 6.36 13.27 -3.02
CA ILE A 90 5.31 12.86 -2.08
C ILE A 90 5.47 11.37 -1.80
N THR A 91 5.48 11.00 -0.52
CA THR A 91 5.47 9.61 -0.08
C THR A 91 4.49 9.45 1.09
N PHE A 92 3.99 8.25 1.26
CA PHE A 92 3.12 7.92 2.38
C PHE A 92 3.85 7.01 3.36
N LEU A 93 3.40 7.00 4.60
CA LEU A 93 3.86 6.09 5.63
C LEU A 93 2.67 5.67 6.48
N ASP A 94 2.33 4.39 6.50
CA ASP A 94 1.30 3.88 7.38
C ASP A 94 1.77 4.02 8.85
N ASP A 95 0.86 4.37 9.76
CA ASP A 95 1.16 4.73 11.14
C ASP A 95 1.80 3.60 11.96
N ASP A 96 1.70 2.36 11.47
CA ASP A 96 2.30 1.16 12.07
C ASP A 96 3.61 0.70 11.41
N ASP A 97 4.11 1.40 10.40
CA ASP A 97 5.37 1.08 9.72
C ASP A 97 6.56 1.90 10.28
N TYR A 98 7.77 1.56 9.82
CA TYR A 98 9.01 2.26 10.14
C TYR A 98 9.86 2.40 8.89
N ILE A 99 10.44 3.59 8.67
CA ILE A 99 11.38 3.84 7.56
C ILE A 99 12.80 4.09 8.09
N TYR A 100 13.79 3.48 7.43
CA TYR A 100 15.19 3.64 7.80
C TYR A 100 15.72 5.02 7.41
N PRO A 101 16.75 5.55 8.11
CA PRO A 101 17.20 6.94 7.99
C PRO A 101 17.52 7.40 6.56
N ASP A 102 17.98 6.52 5.69
CA ASP A 102 18.40 6.88 4.32
C ASP A 102 17.32 6.68 3.26
N LYS A 103 16.07 6.27 3.66
CA LYS A 103 15.03 5.95 2.68
C LYS A 103 14.74 7.12 1.74
N LEU A 104 14.47 8.30 2.30
CA LEU A 104 14.08 9.45 1.50
C LEU A 104 15.22 9.90 0.58
N ALA A 105 16.45 9.97 1.10
CA ALA A 105 17.62 10.37 0.32
C ALA A 105 17.84 9.44 -0.88
N LYS A 106 17.84 8.13 -0.65
CA LYS A 106 18.06 7.12 -1.71
C LYS A 106 16.93 7.06 -2.73
N GLN A 107 15.70 7.31 -2.30
CA GLN A 107 14.58 7.34 -3.24
C GLN A 107 14.59 8.59 -4.13
N VAL A 108 14.95 9.76 -3.59
CA VAL A 108 15.15 10.98 -4.36
C VAL A 108 16.29 10.79 -5.35
N GLU A 109 17.45 10.30 -4.89
CA GLU A 109 18.61 10.00 -5.73
C GLU A 109 18.25 9.05 -6.87
N ALA A 110 17.50 7.99 -6.57
CA ALA A 110 17.06 7.02 -7.59
C ALA A 110 16.17 7.66 -8.68
N ILE A 111 15.29 8.58 -8.31
CA ILE A 111 14.46 9.29 -9.29
C ILE A 111 15.33 10.28 -10.10
N GLU A 112 16.14 11.11 -9.44
CA GLU A 112 16.94 12.13 -10.09
C GLU A 112 18.06 11.55 -10.97
N GLY A 113 18.60 10.39 -10.59
CA GLY A 113 19.62 9.66 -11.34
C GLY A 113 19.11 8.83 -12.52
N ASN A 114 17.78 8.81 -12.77
CA ASN A 114 17.20 7.99 -13.84
C ASN A 114 16.16 8.79 -14.66
N ASP A 115 16.55 9.30 -15.80
CA ASP A 115 15.66 10.04 -16.69
C ASP A 115 14.45 9.20 -17.13
N GLY A 116 13.27 9.82 -17.11
CA GLY A 116 12.00 9.19 -17.49
C GLY A 116 11.38 8.30 -16.43
N TYR A 117 11.87 8.38 -15.18
CA TYR A 117 11.27 7.73 -14.02
C TYR A 117 10.75 8.77 -13.05
N ASP A 118 9.48 8.69 -12.70
CA ASP A 118 8.79 9.63 -11.81
C ASP A 118 8.42 9.01 -10.46
N LEU A 119 8.79 7.71 -10.26
CA LEU A 119 8.56 6.98 -9.02
C LEU A 119 9.80 6.18 -8.62
N SER A 120 9.95 5.99 -7.30
CA SER A 120 10.88 5.00 -6.74
C SER A 120 10.22 4.17 -5.65
N TYR A 121 10.77 2.98 -5.40
CA TYR A 121 10.41 2.12 -4.28
C TYR A 121 11.66 1.44 -3.73
N ALA A 122 11.59 0.99 -2.46
CA ALA A 122 12.69 0.33 -1.79
C ALA A 122 12.35 -1.13 -1.43
N GLY A 123 13.32 -1.87 -0.92
CA GLY A 123 13.09 -3.13 -0.25
C GLY A 123 12.43 -2.93 1.11
N PHE A 124 11.76 -3.97 1.60
CA PHE A 124 11.10 -3.96 2.89
C PHE A 124 11.22 -5.31 3.62
N ARG A 125 11.07 -5.28 4.94
CA ARG A 125 10.90 -6.47 5.76
C ARG A 125 9.50 -6.54 6.32
N ILE A 126 9.03 -7.75 6.56
CA ILE A 126 7.77 -8.01 7.28
C ILE A 126 8.14 -8.48 8.67
N ILE A 127 7.68 -7.76 9.68
CA ILE A 127 7.95 -8.03 11.09
C ILE A 127 6.64 -8.46 11.78
N LEU A 128 6.66 -9.61 12.44
CA LEU A 128 5.55 -10.10 13.26
C LEU A 128 6.07 -10.41 14.66
N LYS A 129 5.49 -9.81 15.70
CA LYS A 129 5.91 -10.02 17.11
C LYS A 129 7.42 -9.87 17.31
N GLY A 130 8.03 -8.87 16.66
CA GLY A 130 9.46 -8.59 16.74
C GLY A 130 10.38 -9.51 15.93
N LYS A 131 9.84 -10.50 15.20
CA LYS A 131 10.61 -11.41 14.35
C LYS A 131 10.44 -11.08 12.88
N GLU A 132 11.55 -11.09 12.13
CA GLU A 132 11.51 -10.99 10.68
C GLU A 132 10.88 -12.26 10.08
N LEU A 133 9.73 -12.10 9.40
CA LEU A 133 9.09 -13.19 8.67
C LEU A 133 9.54 -13.28 7.22
N LYS A 134 9.82 -12.13 6.62
CA LYS A 134 10.14 -12.05 5.19
C LYS A 134 10.94 -10.79 4.90
N ARG A 135 11.89 -10.92 3.98
CA ARG A 135 12.63 -9.80 3.39
C ARG A 135 12.40 -9.79 1.89
N VAL A 136 12.10 -8.61 1.35
CA VAL A 136 11.81 -8.42 -0.07
C VAL A 136 12.65 -7.27 -0.59
N CYS A 137 13.49 -7.55 -1.58
CA CYS A 137 14.26 -6.55 -2.30
C CYS A 137 14.08 -6.82 -3.79
N GLN A 138 13.12 -6.16 -4.42
CA GLN A 138 12.85 -6.32 -5.84
C GLN A 138 13.74 -5.38 -6.66
N LYS A 139 14.19 -5.88 -7.82
CA LYS A 139 15.03 -5.11 -8.77
C LYS A 139 14.26 -4.74 -10.04
N ARG A 140 12.93 -4.79 -9.98
CA ARG A 140 12.10 -4.52 -11.14
C ARG A 140 11.98 -3.02 -11.38
N LYS A 141 12.24 -2.59 -12.60
CA LYS A 141 12.05 -1.20 -13.05
C LYS A 141 11.09 -1.13 -14.22
N GLY A 142 10.55 0.04 -14.48
CA GLY A 142 9.65 0.30 -15.59
C GLY A 142 8.18 0.25 -15.19
N ASN A 143 7.32 -0.17 -16.11
CA ASN A 143 5.89 -0.26 -15.87
C ASN A 143 5.55 -1.57 -15.12
N MET A 144 4.86 -1.44 -14.00
CA MET A 144 4.47 -2.59 -13.16
C MET A 144 2.97 -2.88 -13.18
N GLN A 145 2.17 -2.24 -14.04
CA GLN A 145 0.72 -2.38 -14.09
C GLN A 145 0.27 -3.84 -14.21
N TYR A 146 0.86 -4.59 -15.16
CA TYR A 146 0.53 -6.00 -15.35
C TYR A 146 0.77 -6.84 -14.09
N GLY A 147 1.83 -6.56 -13.35
CA GLY A 147 2.14 -7.25 -12.11
C GLY A 147 1.10 -7.01 -11.03
N LEU A 148 0.64 -5.77 -10.88
CA LEU A 148 -0.44 -5.40 -9.94
C LEU A 148 -1.76 -6.05 -10.35
N LEU A 149 -2.14 -5.96 -11.63
CA LEU A 149 -3.35 -6.59 -12.16
C LEU A 149 -3.35 -8.12 -11.98
N THR A 150 -2.17 -8.75 -12.02
CA THR A 150 -2.05 -10.22 -11.85
C THR A 150 -1.82 -10.66 -10.41
N CYS A 151 -1.79 -9.77 -9.43
CA CYS A 151 -1.42 -10.08 -8.04
C CYS A 151 -0.06 -10.81 -7.91
N ARG A 152 0.84 -10.65 -8.88
CA ARG A 152 2.10 -11.40 -8.92
C ARG A 152 3.25 -10.69 -8.21
N TRP A 153 3.29 -9.40 -8.37
CA TRP A 153 4.31 -8.53 -7.79
C TRP A 153 3.76 -7.12 -7.67
N GLY A 154 4.08 -6.49 -6.57
CA GLY A 154 3.73 -5.13 -6.25
C GLY A 154 4.92 -4.42 -5.63
N ILE A 155 4.74 -3.19 -5.26
CA ILE A 155 5.78 -2.38 -4.60
C ILE A 155 5.81 -2.63 -3.08
N GLY A 156 4.98 -3.54 -2.59
CA GLY A 156 4.91 -3.88 -1.17
C GLY A 156 3.74 -3.23 -0.47
N THR A 157 3.97 -2.19 0.31
CA THR A 157 2.98 -1.48 1.13
C THR A 157 2.75 -0.07 0.60
N GLY A 158 1.70 0.60 1.06
CA GLY A 158 1.45 2.01 0.81
C GLY A 158 2.59 2.91 1.28
N SER A 159 3.36 2.48 2.28
CA SER A 159 4.53 3.18 2.82
C SER A 159 5.76 3.18 1.90
N ASN A 160 5.74 2.43 0.82
CA ASN A 160 6.94 2.21 0.03
C ASN A 160 7.17 3.23 -1.08
N PRO A 161 6.22 3.53 -1.98
CA PRO A 161 6.48 4.37 -3.14
C PRO A 161 6.71 5.83 -2.76
N MET A 162 7.67 6.44 -3.46
CA MET A 162 7.82 7.89 -3.54
C MET A 162 7.46 8.32 -4.96
N PHE A 163 6.72 9.41 -5.08
CA PHE A 163 6.21 9.97 -6.33
C PHE A 163 6.75 11.37 -6.53
N THR A 164 7.03 11.77 -7.78
CA THR A 164 7.11 13.19 -8.10
C THR A 164 5.70 13.82 -8.03
N ARG A 165 5.61 15.12 -7.75
CA ARG A 165 4.32 15.84 -7.74
C ARG A 165 3.58 15.71 -9.07
N LYS A 166 4.31 15.71 -10.18
CA LYS A 166 3.77 15.46 -11.52
C LYS A 166 2.94 14.17 -11.61
N VAL A 167 3.36 13.10 -10.93
CA VAL A 167 2.59 11.84 -10.88
C VAL A 167 1.23 12.05 -10.25
N ILE A 168 1.20 12.75 -9.10
CA ILE A 168 -0.05 13.04 -8.37
C ILE A 168 -0.97 13.92 -9.21
N GLU A 169 -0.45 14.99 -9.78
CA GLU A 169 -1.21 15.94 -10.61
C GLU A 169 -1.80 15.28 -11.87
N THR A 170 -1.04 14.37 -12.49
CA THR A 170 -1.50 13.67 -13.70
C THR A 170 -2.47 12.53 -13.38
N THR A 171 -2.25 11.80 -12.30
CA THR A 171 -3.06 10.63 -11.93
C THR A 171 -4.33 11.02 -11.17
N GLY A 172 -4.30 12.17 -10.48
CA GLY A 172 -5.34 12.61 -9.56
C GLY A 172 -5.21 11.96 -8.17
N LEU A 173 -6.22 12.18 -7.34
CA LEU A 173 -6.30 11.72 -5.97
C LEU A 173 -6.64 10.21 -5.86
N PHE A 174 -6.51 9.64 -4.67
CA PHE A 174 -7.00 8.29 -4.37
C PHE A 174 -8.52 8.21 -4.52
N ASP A 175 -9.02 7.09 -5.02
CA ASP A 175 -10.47 6.82 -5.06
C ASP A 175 -10.97 6.45 -3.64
N GLU A 176 -11.71 7.38 -3.02
CA GLU A 176 -12.25 7.21 -1.66
C GLU A 176 -13.31 6.11 -1.57
N SER A 177 -13.85 5.66 -2.69
CA SER A 177 -14.82 4.57 -2.74
C SER A 177 -14.19 3.18 -2.56
N PHE A 178 -12.85 3.08 -2.60
CA PHE A 178 -12.12 1.84 -2.29
C PHE A 178 -11.83 1.75 -0.79
N GLN A 179 -12.49 0.82 -0.10
CA GLN A 179 -12.27 0.56 1.32
C GLN A 179 -11.02 -0.31 1.60
N ARG A 180 -10.51 -1.01 0.57
CA ARG A 180 -9.29 -1.82 0.59
C ARG A 180 -8.61 -1.78 -0.76
N HIS A 181 -7.32 -2.16 -0.79
CA HIS A 181 -6.47 -2.14 -1.98
C HIS A 181 -6.35 -0.73 -2.60
N GLN A 182 -6.45 0.29 -1.76
CA GLN A 182 -6.36 1.69 -2.14
C GLN A 182 -5.04 2.00 -2.84
N ASP A 183 -3.95 1.48 -2.29
CA ASP A 183 -2.59 1.57 -2.84
C ASP A 183 -2.46 0.84 -4.19
N ILE A 184 -3.04 -0.36 -4.31
CA ILE A 184 -3.02 -1.12 -5.57
C ILE A 184 -3.84 -0.42 -6.63
N GLU A 185 -5.05 0.06 -6.28
CA GLU A 185 -5.91 0.84 -7.17
C GLU A 185 -5.16 2.05 -7.72
N TYR A 186 -4.59 2.84 -6.82
CA TYR A 186 -3.85 4.05 -7.17
C TYR A 186 -2.66 3.75 -8.09
N LEU A 187 -1.85 2.76 -7.74
CA LEU A 187 -0.69 2.36 -8.52
C LEU A 187 -1.06 1.82 -9.91
N VAL A 188 -2.18 1.12 -10.08
CA VAL A 188 -2.64 0.69 -11.42
C VAL A 188 -2.93 1.89 -12.31
N ARG A 189 -3.52 2.98 -11.75
CA ARG A 189 -3.71 4.24 -12.49
C ARG A 189 -2.41 4.94 -12.80
N VAL A 190 -1.50 5.03 -11.81
CA VAL A 190 -0.17 5.62 -11.97
C VAL A 190 0.59 4.95 -13.12
N PHE A 191 0.60 3.62 -13.18
CA PHE A 191 1.31 2.88 -14.22
C PHE A 191 0.65 2.92 -15.61
N ARG A 192 -0.40 3.69 -15.81
CA ARG A 192 -0.86 4.02 -17.16
C ARG A 192 0.16 4.91 -17.90
N ASN A 193 0.82 5.81 -17.17
CA ASN A 193 1.65 6.87 -17.74
C ASN A 193 3.09 6.86 -17.22
N PHE A 194 3.35 6.28 -16.05
CA PHE A 194 4.62 6.44 -15.34
C PHE A 194 5.39 5.13 -15.17
N LYS A 195 6.68 5.26 -14.85
CA LYS A 195 7.60 4.14 -14.64
C LYS A 195 8.27 4.29 -13.27
N VAL A 196 8.61 3.16 -12.65
CA VAL A 196 9.24 3.10 -11.34
C VAL A 196 10.67 2.58 -11.42
N VAL A 197 11.55 3.15 -10.61
CA VAL A 197 12.93 2.69 -10.40
C VAL A 197 13.10 2.11 -8.98
N PRO A 198 13.78 0.96 -8.80
CA PRO A 198 13.99 0.37 -7.49
C PRO A 198 15.21 0.97 -6.78
N VAL A 199 15.11 1.15 -5.46
CA VAL A 199 16.25 1.19 -4.54
C VAL A 199 16.46 -0.22 -4.00
N CYS A 200 17.60 -0.84 -4.36
CA CYS A 200 17.85 -2.26 -4.05
C CYS A 200 18.34 -2.49 -2.61
N GLU A 201 17.81 -1.74 -1.65
CA GLU A 201 18.10 -1.85 -0.23
C GLU A 201 16.82 -1.97 0.58
N VAL A 202 16.89 -2.65 1.73
CA VAL A 202 15.77 -2.74 2.67
C VAL A 202 15.72 -1.48 3.52
N LEU A 203 14.73 -0.65 3.27
CA LEU A 203 14.59 0.66 3.92
C LEU A 203 13.25 0.85 4.62
N ILE A 204 12.47 -0.23 4.78
CA ILE A 204 11.17 -0.19 5.45
C ILE A 204 11.00 -1.46 6.29
N ASP A 205 10.53 -1.30 7.51
CA ASP A 205 9.95 -2.38 8.32
C ASP A 205 8.44 -2.21 8.33
N ARG A 206 7.75 -3.19 7.74
CA ARG A 206 6.31 -3.33 7.79
C ARG A 206 5.96 -4.23 8.97
N PHE A 207 5.24 -3.69 9.95
CA PHE A 207 4.80 -4.45 11.10
C PHE A 207 3.41 -5.03 10.85
N ILE A 208 3.24 -6.32 11.15
CA ILE A 208 1.93 -6.98 11.10
C ILE A 208 1.46 -7.19 12.54
N ASP A 209 0.32 -6.59 12.88
CA ASP A 209 -0.36 -6.86 14.15
C ASP A 209 -1.23 -8.12 14.02
N SER A 210 -1.05 -9.07 14.93
CA SER A 210 -1.88 -10.28 14.99
C SER A 210 -3.35 -10.00 15.30
N ARG A 211 -3.67 -8.79 15.82
CA ARG A 211 -5.05 -8.34 16.10
C ARG A 211 -5.82 -7.92 14.84
N ILE A 212 -5.12 -7.72 13.72
CA ILE A 212 -5.71 -7.18 12.51
C ILE A 212 -6.00 -8.31 11.52
N ASN A 213 -7.27 -8.42 11.19
CA ASN A 213 -7.82 -9.01 9.99
C ASN A 213 -8.07 -10.52 9.94
N SER A 214 -9.14 -10.94 10.58
CA SER A 214 -9.98 -11.92 9.88
C SER A 214 -10.58 -11.19 8.66
N ILE A 215 -10.08 -11.44 7.46
CA ILE A 215 -10.66 -10.87 6.25
C ILE A 215 -12.03 -11.54 6.11
N ASP A 216 -13.07 -10.74 6.25
CA ASP A 216 -14.40 -11.12 5.80
C ASP A 216 -14.29 -11.38 4.28
N TYR A 217 -14.33 -12.65 3.91
CA TYR A 217 -14.15 -13.07 2.53
C TYR A 217 -15.25 -12.51 1.61
N GLU A 218 -16.43 -12.20 2.13
CA GLU A 218 -17.53 -11.61 1.37
C GLU A 218 -17.18 -10.17 0.97
N LYS A 219 -16.70 -9.37 1.93
CA LYS A 219 -16.18 -8.04 1.64
C LYS A 219 -15.01 -8.08 0.67
N PHE A 220 -14.12 -9.09 0.79
CA PHE A 220 -13.02 -9.26 -0.14
C PHE A 220 -13.50 -9.54 -1.57
N ILE A 221 -14.54 -10.37 -1.74
CA ILE A 221 -15.17 -10.63 -3.05
C ILE A 221 -15.70 -9.33 -3.66
N VAL A 222 -16.39 -8.49 -2.86
CA VAL A 222 -16.93 -7.21 -3.33
C VAL A 222 -15.79 -6.30 -3.82
N VAL A 223 -14.73 -6.17 -3.04
CA VAL A 223 -13.56 -5.35 -3.41
C VAL A 223 -12.90 -5.85 -4.69
N LYS A 224 -12.71 -7.16 -4.83
CA LYS A 224 -12.10 -7.76 -6.03
C LYS A 224 -12.96 -7.60 -7.29
N ASN A 225 -14.26 -7.76 -7.17
CA ASN A 225 -15.17 -7.53 -8.29
C ASN A 225 -15.18 -6.04 -8.69
N LYS A 226 -15.21 -5.13 -7.72
CA LYS A 226 -15.07 -3.70 -7.98
C LYS A 226 -13.77 -3.41 -8.71
N PHE A 227 -12.63 -3.93 -8.24
CA PHE A 227 -11.33 -3.77 -8.87
C PHE A 227 -11.32 -4.24 -10.33
N LEU A 228 -11.83 -5.45 -10.60
CA LEU A 228 -11.91 -5.99 -11.95
C LEU A 228 -12.80 -5.15 -12.88
N ASN A 229 -13.92 -4.62 -12.37
CA ASN A 229 -14.81 -3.75 -13.13
C ASN A 229 -14.17 -2.39 -13.42
N THR A 230 -13.53 -1.77 -12.42
CA THR A 230 -12.84 -0.48 -12.55
C THR A 230 -11.72 -0.55 -13.60
N PHE A 231 -10.96 -1.64 -13.61
CA PHE A 231 -9.80 -1.80 -14.50
C PHE A 231 -10.07 -2.67 -15.74
N LYS A 232 -11.34 -2.90 -16.07
CA LYS A 232 -11.68 -3.70 -17.25
C LYS A 232 -11.03 -3.17 -18.53
N ALA A 233 -11.14 -1.87 -18.78
CA ALA A 233 -10.54 -1.25 -19.96
C ALA A 233 -9.00 -1.31 -19.97
N ASP A 234 -8.34 -1.28 -18.79
CA ASP A 234 -6.89 -1.47 -18.70
C ASP A 234 -6.50 -2.93 -18.99
N ILE A 235 -7.31 -3.88 -18.53
CA ILE A 235 -7.09 -5.31 -18.77
C ILE A 235 -7.26 -5.63 -20.26
N GLU A 236 -8.26 -5.04 -20.92
CA GLU A 236 -8.56 -5.25 -22.34
C GLU A 236 -7.45 -4.75 -23.30
N LYS A 237 -6.56 -3.85 -22.84
CA LYS A 237 -5.37 -3.42 -23.59
C LYS A 237 -4.31 -4.52 -23.74
N TYR A 238 -4.33 -5.54 -22.88
CA TYR A 238 -3.38 -6.65 -22.97
C TYR A 238 -3.85 -7.71 -23.97
N PRO A 239 -2.92 -8.46 -24.62
CA PRO A 239 -3.27 -9.62 -25.43
C PRO A 239 -4.13 -10.64 -24.66
N MET A 240 -5.07 -11.29 -25.34
CA MET A 240 -6.03 -12.22 -24.72
C MET A 240 -5.39 -13.28 -23.80
N PRO A 241 -4.23 -13.89 -24.12
CA PRO A 241 -3.59 -14.83 -23.19
C PRO A 241 -3.18 -14.21 -21.85
N LEU A 242 -2.79 -12.91 -21.85
CA LEU A 242 -2.42 -12.17 -20.65
C LEU A 242 -3.66 -11.75 -19.85
N GLN A 243 -4.74 -11.32 -20.52
CA GLN A 243 -6.02 -11.07 -19.87
C GLN A 243 -6.52 -12.30 -19.10
N LYS A 244 -6.47 -13.48 -19.72
CA LYS A 244 -6.83 -14.75 -19.07
C LYS A 244 -6.00 -15.01 -17.81
N ILE A 245 -4.72 -14.67 -17.79
CA ILE A 245 -3.86 -14.78 -16.60
C ILE A 245 -4.30 -13.81 -15.51
N ILE A 246 -4.66 -12.57 -15.86
CA ILE A 246 -5.16 -11.59 -14.89
C ILE A 246 -6.42 -12.11 -14.21
N TYR A 247 -7.46 -12.45 -14.97
CA TYR A 247 -8.72 -12.96 -14.41
C TYR A 247 -8.52 -14.22 -13.57
N ARG A 248 -7.73 -15.19 -14.09
CA ARG A 248 -7.39 -16.40 -13.34
C ARG A 248 -6.80 -16.08 -11.97
N ASN A 249 -5.81 -15.18 -11.92
CA ASN A 249 -5.12 -14.88 -10.66
C ASN A 249 -6.03 -14.12 -9.69
N GLN A 250 -6.84 -13.20 -10.15
CA GLN A 250 -7.79 -12.46 -9.32
C GLN A 250 -8.85 -13.40 -8.70
N TYR A 251 -9.40 -14.33 -9.49
CA TYR A 251 -10.35 -15.31 -8.95
C TYR A 251 -9.69 -16.36 -8.06
N ALA A 252 -8.46 -16.76 -8.35
CA ALA A 252 -7.69 -17.63 -7.47
C ALA A 252 -7.37 -16.98 -6.12
N ASP A 253 -7.13 -15.67 -6.10
CA ASP A 253 -6.92 -14.92 -4.86
C ASP A 253 -8.19 -14.89 -4.00
N ILE A 254 -9.35 -14.66 -4.60
CA ILE A 254 -10.65 -14.80 -3.91
C ILE A 254 -10.80 -16.22 -3.32
N ALA A 255 -10.51 -17.25 -4.11
CA ALA A 255 -10.62 -18.63 -3.67
C ALA A 255 -9.71 -18.93 -2.47
N CYS A 256 -8.47 -18.41 -2.49
CA CYS A 256 -7.54 -18.56 -1.37
C CYS A 256 -8.07 -17.92 -0.09
N HIS A 257 -8.65 -16.70 -0.17
CA HIS A 257 -9.22 -16.02 1.00
C HIS A 257 -10.47 -16.75 1.56
N ALA A 258 -11.34 -17.23 0.67
CA ALA A 258 -12.49 -18.05 1.09
C ALA A 258 -12.03 -19.36 1.74
N MET A 259 -10.93 -19.97 1.27
CA MET A 259 -10.34 -21.16 1.88
C MET A 259 -9.82 -20.87 3.30
N GLN A 260 -9.13 -19.75 3.51
CA GLN A 260 -8.66 -19.31 4.84
C GLN A 260 -9.84 -19.12 5.82
N ALA A 261 -10.96 -18.58 5.32
CA ALA A 261 -12.18 -18.40 6.10
C ALA A 261 -13.00 -19.71 6.25
N LYS A 262 -12.49 -20.85 5.78
CA LYS A 262 -13.17 -22.17 5.79
C LYS A 262 -14.49 -22.17 4.99
N ALA A 263 -14.70 -21.20 4.10
CA ALA A 263 -15.85 -21.11 3.21
C ALA A 263 -15.64 -22.00 1.95
N TYR A 264 -15.51 -23.30 2.15
CA TYR A 264 -15.05 -24.26 1.13
C TYR A 264 -15.90 -24.27 -0.15
N LYS A 265 -17.22 -24.14 -0.03
CA LYS A 265 -18.12 -24.08 -1.20
C LYS A 265 -17.81 -22.86 -2.07
N VAL A 266 -17.58 -21.71 -1.45
CA VAL A 266 -17.22 -20.45 -2.13
C VAL A 266 -15.82 -20.56 -2.74
N ALA A 267 -14.86 -21.06 -1.99
CA ALA A 267 -13.50 -21.31 -2.48
C ALA A 267 -13.52 -22.19 -3.74
N TRP A 268 -14.25 -23.29 -3.73
CA TRP A 268 -14.38 -24.19 -4.87
C TRP A 268 -15.05 -23.53 -6.09
N LYS A 269 -16.09 -22.74 -5.87
CA LYS A 269 -16.73 -21.93 -6.94
C LYS A 269 -15.72 -21.04 -7.64
N TYR A 270 -14.90 -20.31 -6.89
CA TYR A 270 -13.92 -19.39 -7.46
C TYR A 270 -12.68 -20.09 -8.03
N TYR A 271 -12.28 -21.24 -7.52
CA TYR A 271 -11.27 -22.09 -8.17
C TYR A 271 -11.71 -22.56 -9.55
N LYS A 272 -12.97 -23.06 -9.67
CA LYS A 272 -13.53 -23.42 -10.98
C LYS A 272 -13.55 -22.23 -11.93
N LYS A 273 -13.96 -21.05 -11.43
CA LYS A 273 -13.97 -19.82 -12.22
C LYS A 273 -12.56 -19.41 -12.64
N ALA A 274 -11.56 -19.52 -11.79
CA ALA A 274 -10.17 -19.25 -12.14
C ALA A 274 -9.66 -20.23 -13.21
N ALA A 275 -9.95 -21.53 -13.06
CA ALA A 275 -9.53 -22.59 -13.97
C ALA A 275 -10.16 -22.45 -15.38
N SER A 276 -11.38 -21.88 -15.49
CA SER A 276 -12.02 -21.64 -16.78
C SER A 276 -11.29 -20.61 -17.67
N TYR A 277 -10.51 -19.72 -17.04
CA TYR A 277 -9.69 -18.79 -17.82
C TYR A 277 -8.36 -19.39 -18.28
N LYS A 278 -7.70 -20.16 -17.42
CA LYS A 278 -6.46 -20.87 -17.71
C LYS A 278 -6.17 -21.87 -16.59
N MET A 279 -5.61 -23.02 -16.92
CA MET A 279 -5.21 -24.05 -15.95
C MET A 279 -4.42 -23.44 -14.79
N LEU A 280 -4.75 -23.83 -13.56
CA LEU A 280 -4.10 -23.33 -12.35
C LEU A 280 -2.63 -23.78 -12.31
N SER A 281 -1.73 -22.86 -12.00
CA SER A 281 -0.33 -23.20 -11.80
C SER A 281 -0.17 -23.95 -10.47
N PHE A 282 0.85 -24.84 -10.38
CA PHE A 282 1.21 -25.54 -9.15
C PHE A 282 1.35 -24.59 -7.96
N ARG A 283 1.90 -23.39 -8.17
CA ARG A 283 2.04 -22.36 -7.14
C ARG A 283 0.68 -21.90 -6.56
N ILE A 284 -0.35 -21.75 -7.39
CA ILE A 284 -1.70 -21.37 -6.94
C ILE A 284 -2.31 -22.50 -6.11
N ILE A 285 -2.13 -23.74 -6.57
CA ILE A 285 -2.63 -24.94 -5.88
C ILE A 285 -1.91 -25.10 -4.53
N ALA A 286 -0.58 -24.99 -4.51
CA ALA A 286 0.21 -25.07 -3.28
C ALA A 286 -0.15 -23.96 -2.27
N LYS A 287 -0.36 -22.72 -2.74
CA LYS A 287 -0.83 -21.62 -1.89
C LYS A 287 -2.20 -21.93 -1.28
N ALA A 288 -3.11 -22.49 -2.05
CA ALA A 288 -4.43 -22.91 -1.57
C ALA A 288 -4.36 -24.01 -0.50
N MET A 289 -3.51 -25.03 -0.72
CA MET A 289 -3.29 -26.09 0.25
C MET A 289 -2.64 -25.55 1.52
N ALA A 290 -1.61 -24.73 1.42
CA ALA A 290 -0.96 -24.10 2.58
C ALA A 290 -1.96 -23.27 3.41
N TYR A 291 -2.85 -22.54 2.76
CA TYR A 291 -3.89 -21.76 3.44
C TYR A 291 -4.99 -22.64 4.06
N GLY A 292 -5.33 -23.76 3.42
CA GLY A 292 -6.32 -24.72 3.95
C GLY A 292 -5.83 -25.54 5.14
N PHE A 293 -4.54 -25.89 5.18
CA PHE A 293 -3.98 -26.79 6.19
C PHE A 293 -3.22 -26.09 7.31
N LEU A 294 -2.64 -24.92 7.08
CA LEU A 294 -1.66 -24.35 8.01
C LEU A 294 -2.10 -23.08 8.73
N ASN A 295 -3.31 -22.55 8.49
CA ASN A 295 -3.73 -21.23 9.04
C ASN A 295 -2.66 -20.10 8.87
N PHE A 296 -1.73 -20.27 7.94
CA PHE A 296 -0.65 -19.32 7.72
C PHE A 296 -1.03 -18.26 6.69
N ARG A 297 -1.09 -17.01 7.13
CA ARG A 297 -1.07 -15.84 6.25
C ARG A 297 0.38 -15.53 5.88
N ILE A 298 0.74 -15.74 4.63
CA ILE A 298 1.88 -15.09 3.99
C ILE A 298 1.28 -14.25 2.85
N GLU A 299 1.07 -12.96 3.10
CA GLU A 299 0.82 -11.97 2.06
C GLU A 299 2.09 -11.61 1.30
#